data_293107aff5cb1e1574973423162d426c
#
_entry.id   293107aff5cb1e1574973423162d426c
#
_cell.length_a   1.000
_cell.length_b   1.000
_cell.length_c   1.000
_cell.angle_alpha   90.00
_cell.angle_beta   90.00
_cell.angle_gamma   90.00
#
_symmetry.space_group_name_H-M   'P 1'
#
loop_
_entity.id
_entity.type
_entity.pdbx_description
1 polymer ?
#
loop_
_entity_poly.entity_id
_entity_poly.type
_entity_poly.pdbx_seq_one_letter_code
_entity_poly.pdbx_strand_id
1 'polypeptide(L)'
;DRLIWHDYEVGMFIHFGPSTFLDWVIDWPVPEYRAKEVKSHQMPDKPEHMFDPRNFNPKKLDTDQWVAAAEAMGAGYIVLVAKHHGGFCLWQTETSEHGVRNSPWRGGKGDVVADLAESCRKRGMPMGVYLSPQDHVHGAAGGGRCRTPEDQKRYQEIYRRQLTELLTRYGKMSEIWFDGGLAVEVGDLIRQHAPDAVVFQGPQANIRWVGNEDGFAPYPCWNAISTKIARSGIGTAVHGKPDGTVWMPVECDTKIRGQWHWASDKTEWGSASLKSLDVLMDTYYRSVGHGQVPVSYTHLTLPTSYAV
;
A
#
# COMPACT_ATOMS: atom_id res chain seq x y z
N ASP A 1 -1.51 -15.53 -9.76
CA ASP A 1 -0.69 -16.73 -9.61
C ASP A 1 0.69 -16.33 -9.09
N ARG A 2 1.13 -16.94 -7.96
CA ARG A 2 2.40 -16.61 -7.27
C ARG A 2 3.65 -16.81 -8.12
N LEU A 3 3.64 -17.74 -9.07
CA LEU A 3 4.77 -17.93 -9.99
C LEU A 3 4.91 -16.73 -10.94
N ILE A 4 3.81 -16.32 -11.56
CA ILE A 4 3.81 -15.14 -12.45
C ILE A 4 4.23 -13.89 -11.66
N TRP A 5 3.72 -13.72 -10.44
CA TRP A 5 4.11 -12.60 -9.58
C TRP A 5 5.61 -12.65 -9.21
N HIS A 6 6.14 -13.83 -8.91
CA HIS A 6 7.56 -14.02 -8.62
C HIS A 6 8.44 -13.71 -9.83
N ASP A 7 7.98 -14.06 -11.04
CA ASP A 7 8.68 -13.81 -12.29
C ASP A 7 8.68 -12.33 -12.70
N TYR A 8 7.86 -11.48 -12.07
CA TYR A 8 7.94 -10.03 -12.26
C TYR A 8 9.21 -9.41 -11.66
N GLU A 9 9.88 -10.12 -10.78
CA GLU A 9 11.10 -9.72 -10.06
C GLU A 9 10.97 -8.42 -9.26
N VAL A 10 10.45 -7.34 -9.83
CA VAL A 10 10.36 -6.01 -9.18
C VAL A 10 8.93 -5.48 -9.27
N GLY A 11 8.42 -4.98 -8.15
CA GLY A 11 7.18 -4.22 -8.08
C GLY A 11 7.39 -2.74 -7.77
N MET A 12 6.44 -1.90 -8.19
CA MET A 12 6.39 -0.50 -7.80
C MET A 12 5.21 -0.26 -6.87
N PHE A 13 5.47 0.31 -5.69
CA PHE A 13 4.43 0.69 -4.74
C PHE A 13 4.22 2.20 -4.75
N ILE A 14 2.97 2.66 -4.79
CA ILE A 14 2.64 4.08 -4.87
C ILE A 14 1.91 4.53 -3.61
N HIS A 15 2.55 5.41 -2.83
CA HIS A 15 1.92 6.19 -1.77
C HIS A 15 1.55 7.56 -2.30
N PHE A 16 0.27 7.79 -2.51
CA PHE A 16 -0.28 9.08 -2.90
C PHE A 16 -1.51 9.36 -2.06
N GLY A 17 -1.69 10.61 -1.61
CA GLY A 17 -2.82 10.94 -0.75
C GLY A 17 -2.64 12.27 -0.03
N PRO A 18 -3.32 12.48 1.11
CA PRO A 18 -3.25 13.71 1.91
C PRO A 18 -1.83 14.16 2.27
N SER A 19 -0.92 13.22 2.55
CA SER A 19 0.49 13.50 2.87
C SER A 19 1.19 14.34 1.79
N THR A 20 0.84 14.15 0.53
CA THR A 20 1.38 14.93 -0.60
C THR A 20 1.05 16.41 -0.49
N PHE A 21 -0.06 16.76 0.16
CA PHE A 21 -0.50 18.14 0.35
C PHE A 21 -0.09 18.73 1.71
N LEU A 22 0.30 17.86 2.63
CA LEU A 22 0.68 18.24 3.99
C LEU A 22 2.19 18.42 4.16
N ASP A 23 2.99 17.96 3.19
CA ASP A 23 4.45 17.92 3.31
C ASP A 23 4.91 17.14 4.56
N TRP A 24 4.27 15.97 4.79
CA TRP A 24 4.46 15.17 5.98
C TRP A 24 4.51 13.67 5.67
N VAL A 25 5.12 12.92 6.59
CA VAL A 25 5.38 11.46 6.48
C VAL A 25 4.14 10.59 6.51
N ILE A 26 3.00 11.12 6.97
CA ILE A 26 1.76 10.36 7.19
C ILE A 26 0.57 11.21 6.75
N ASP A 27 -0.50 10.59 6.28
CA ASP A 27 -1.70 11.23 5.77
C ASP A 27 -2.66 11.77 6.86
N TRP A 28 -2.19 11.82 8.08
CA TRP A 28 -2.80 12.46 9.25
C TRP A 28 -1.71 12.79 10.30
N PRO A 29 -1.90 13.58 11.30
CA PRO A 29 -2.88 14.64 11.52
C PRO A 29 -2.51 15.94 10.81
N VAL A 30 -3.38 16.96 10.93
CA VAL A 30 -3.07 18.31 10.43
C VAL A 30 -1.82 18.92 11.09
N PRO A 31 -1.13 19.90 10.44
CA PRO A 31 0.16 20.44 10.91
C PRO A 31 0.17 20.94 12.34
N GLU A 32 -0.90 21.59 12.79
CA GLU A 32 -1.02 22.17 14.13
C GLU A 32 -1.03 21.11 15.23
N TYR A 33 -1.48 19.90 14.92
CA TYR A 33 -1.49 18.78 15.86
C TYR A 33 -0.13 18.09 15.96
N ARG A 34 0.71 18.18 14.91
CA ARG A 34 2.04 17.56 14.85
C ARG A 34 3.00 18.05 15.93
N ALA A 35 2.87 19.32 16.33
CA ALA A 35 3.76 19.95 17.30
C ALA A 35 3.62 19.37 18.73
N LYS A 36 2.65 18.47 18.98
CA LYS A 36 2.32 17.91 20.30
C LYS A 36 2.45 16.38 20.33
N GLU A 37 3.62 15.83 19.97
CA GLU A 37 4.00 14.45 20.28
C GLU A 37 3.07 13.34 19.76
N VAL A 38 2.66 13.35 18.50
CA VAL A 38 1.98 12.18 17.93
C VAL A 38 3.01 11.10 17.59
N LYS A 39 3.03 10.04 18.36
CA LYS A 39 3.72 8.80 17.98
C LYS A 39 3.07 8.25 16.73
N SER A 40 3.87 7.78 15.78
CA SER A 40 3.53 7.47 14.38
C SER A 40 2.34 6.54 14.11
N HIS A 41 1.66 6.02 15.11
CA HIS A 41 0.51 5.13 14.96
C HIS A 41 -0.66 5.46 15.90
N GLN A 42 -0.65 6.63 16.52
CA GLN A 42 -1.75 7.05 17.38
C GLN A 42 -2.85 7.72 16.54
N MET A 43 -4.09 7.30 16.77
CA MET A 43 -5.25 7.94 16.17
C MET A 43 -5.35 9.40 16.64
N PRO A 44 -5.75 10.33 15.75
CA PRO A 44 -6.16 11.66 16.18
C PRO A 44 -7.22 11.55 17.25
N ASP A 45 -7.10 12.35 18.30
CA ASP A 45 -8.06 12.37 19.42
C ASP A 45 -9.36 13.09 19.05
N LYS A 46 -9.35 13.84 17.96
CA LYS A 46 -10.49 14.62 17.50
C LYS A 46 -10.59 14.65 15.98
N PRO A 47 -11.84 14.70 15.42
CA PRO A 47 -12.07 14.77 13.98
C PRO A 47 -11.40 15.95 13.28
N GLU A 48 -11.31 17.12 13.95
CA GLU A 48 -10.67 18.32 13.40
C GLU A 48 -9.14 18.17 13.20
N HIS A 49 -8.54 17.11 13.75
CA HIS A 49 -7.13 16.79 13.53
C HIS A 49 -6.91 15.92 12.27
N MET A 50 -7.97 15.50 11.62
CA MET A 50 -7.89 14.79 10.34
C MET A 50 -7.71 15.77 9.17
N PHE A 51 -7.12 15.28 8.09
CA PHE A 51 -7.03 16.04 6.84
C PHE A 51 -8.43 16.37 6.31
N ASP A 52 -8.67 17.63 5.95
CA ASP A 52 -9.92 18.03 5.33
C ASP A 52 -9.94 17.65 3.84
N PRO A 53 -10.87 16.79 3.38
CA PRO A 53 -10.96 16.40 1.98
C PRO A 53 -11.08 17.56 1.00
N ARG A 54 -11.58 18.73 1.44
CA ARG A 54 -11.68 19.94 0.62
C ARG A 54 -10.33 20.51 0.18
N ASN A 55 -9.25 20.13 0.86
CA ASN A 55 -7.89 20.50 0.51
C ASN A 55 -7.23 19.53 -0.50
N PHE A 56 -7.88 18.41 -0.84
CA PHE A 56 -7.37 17.45 -1.81
C PHE A 56 -7.77 17.83 -3.23
N ASN A 57 -6.84 18.38 -4.01
CA ASN A 57 -7.13 18.84 -5.37
C ASN A 57 -5.92 18.64 -6.33
N PRO A 58 -5.60 17.40 -6.71
CA PRO A 58 -4.44 17.06 -7.54
C PRO A 58 -4.67 17.41 -9.02
N LYS A 59 -4.69 18.69 -9.37
CA LYS A 59 -4.97 19.18 -10.73
C LYS A 59 -4.02 18.66 -11.80
N LYS A 60 -2.79 18.28 -11.41
CA LYS A 60 -1.74 17.82 -12.31
C LYS A 60 -1.46 16.31 -12.19
N LEU A 61 -2.37 15.57 -11.58
CA LEU A 61 -2.23 14.12 -11.50
C LEU A 61 -2.14 13.52 -12.92
N ASP A 62 -1.09 12.74 -13.15
CA ASP A 62 -0.82 12.03 -14.39
C ASP A 62 -0.39 10.59 -14.06
N THR A 63 -1.33 9.67 -14.12
CA THR A 63 -1.09 8.26 -13.84
C THR A 63 -0.43 7.52 -15.01
N ASP A 64 -0.52 8.04 -16.24
CA ASP A 64 0.24 7.49 -17.37
C ASP A 64 1.74 7.66 -17.14
N GLN A 65 2.17 8.77 -16.53
CA GLN A 65 3.56 8.99 -16.16
C GLN A 65 4.01 8.04 -15.02
N TRP A 66 3.11 7.67 -14.10
CA TRP A 66 3.43 6.68 -13.06
C TRP A 66 3.74 5.31 -13.67
N VAL A 67 2.91 4.87 -14.62
CA VAL A 67 3.14 3.59 -15.31
C VAL A 67 4.40 3.64 -16.16
N ALA A 68 4.65 4.75 -16.87
CA ALA A 68 5.88 4.92 -17.65
C ALA A 68 7.15 4.84 -16.78
N ALA A 69 7.09 5.38 -15.55
CA ALA A 69 8.21 5.27 -14.63
C ALA A 69 8.38 3.86 -14.07
N ALA A 70 7.29 3.12 -13.82
CA ALA A 70 7.35 1.72 -13.44
C ALA A 70 8.03 0.88 -14.55
N GLU A 71 7.63 1.08 -15.80
CA GLU A 71 8.27 0.44 -16.96
C GLU A 71 9.77 0.78 -17.04
N ALA A 72 10.11 2.06 -16.87
CA ALA A 72 11.51 2.51 -16.94
C ALA A 72 12.41 1.93 -15.83
N MET A 73 11.86 1.62 -14.66
CA MET A 73 12.61 0.93 -13.60
C MET A 73 12.60 -0.59 -13.72
N GLY A 74 11.91 -1.15 -14.70
CA GLY A 74 11.78 -2.59 -14.90
C GLY A 74 10.76 -3.27 -13.99
N ALA A 75 9.81 -2.51 -13.43
CA ALA A 75 8.76 -3.10 -12.61
C ALA A 75 7.76 -3.89 -13.46
N GLY A 76 7.44 -5.11 -13.04
CA GLY A 76 6.47 -5.97 -13.67
C GLY A 76 5.04 -5.79 -13.16
N TYR A 77 4.84 -5.01 -12.09
CA TYR A 77 3.52 -4.66 -11.55
C TYR A 77 3.56 -3.39 -10.69
N ILE A 78 2.39 -2.84 -10.43
CA ILE A 78 2.21 -1.64 -9.58
C ILE A 78 1.21 -1.95 -8.49
N VAL A 79 1.47 -1.53 -7.25
CA VAL A 79 0.51 -1.53 -6.13
C VAL A 79 0.21 -0.10 -5.73
N LEU A 80 -1.07 0.28 -5.70
CA LEU A 80 -1.52 1.59 -5.24
C LEU A 80 -2.07 1.52 -3.82
N VAL A 81 -1.61 2.39 -2.95
CA VAL A 81 -2.27 2.64 -1.65
C VAL A 81 -3.60 3.33 -1.91
N ALA A 82 -4.68 2.56 -2.00
CA ALA A 82 -6.02 3.09 -2.22
C ALA A 82 -6.58 3.77 -0.96
N LYS A 83 -6.25 3.25 0.23
CA LYS A 83 -6.55 3.85 1.53
C LYS A 83 -5.45 3.49 2.52
N HIS A 84 -4.77 4.49 3.08
CA HIS A 84 -3.82 4.34 4.18
C HIS A 84 -4.53 4.41 5.55
N HIS A 85 -3.80 4.32 6.66
CA HIS A 85 -4.31 4.30 8.04
C HIS A 85 -5.18 5.51 8.40
N GLY A 86 -4.95 6.67 7.78
CA GLY A 86 -5.76 7.88 7.97
C GLY A 86 -7.20 7.73 7.48
N GLY A 87 -7.49 6.70 6.68
CA GLY A 87 -8.84 6.42 6.20
C GLY A 87 -9.28 7.22 4.99
N PHE A 88 -8.36 7.99 4.36
CA PHE A 88 -8.68 8.76 3.15
C PHE A 88 -8.80 7.83 1.94
N CYS A 89 -10.00 7.79 1.36
CA CYS A 89 -10.30 6.92 0.22
C CYS A 89 -9.98 7.60 -1.10
N LEU A 90 -9.10 7.00 -1.93
CA LEU A 90 -8.69 7.53 -3.24
C LEU A 90 -9.65 7.17 -4.38
N TRP A 91 -10.77 6.51 -4.09
CA TRP A 91 -11.80 6.11 -5.06
C TRP A 91 -13.19 6.56 -4.63
N GLN A 92 -14.14 6.46 -5.55
CA GLN A 92 -15.53 6.81 -5.31
C GLN A 92 -16.22 5.73 -4.46
N THR A 93 -16.26 5.94 -3.14
CA THR A 93 -16.98 5.08 -2.19
C THR A 93 -18.05 5.85 -1.44
N GLU A 94 -19.12 5.16 -1.06
CA GLU A 94 -20.16 5.71 -0.17
C GLU A 94 -19.94 5.34 1.30
N THR A 95 -18.89 4.57 1.59
CA THR A 95 -18.63 4.07 2.94
C THR A 95 -17.94 5.08 3.83
N SER A 96 -17.39 6.16 3.27
CA SER A 96 -16.67 7.19 4.00
C SER A 96 -16.85 8.56 3.34
N GLU A 97 -17.04 9.59 4.17
CA GLU A 97 -17.00 10.99 3.76
C GLU A 97 -15.52 11.49 3.63
N HIS A 98 -14.56 10.75 4.15
CA HIS A 98 -13.16 11.09 4.11
C HIS A 98 -12.49 10.49 2.87
N GLY A 99 -12.53 11.24 1.76
CA GLY A 99 -12.01 10.76 0.48
C GLY A 99 -12.24 11.72 -0.69
N VAL A 100 -11.81 11.30 -1.86
CA VAL A 100 -11.87 12.08 -3.11
C VAL A 100 -13.28 12.53 -3.49
N ARG A 101 -14.30 11.81 -3.06
CA ARG A 101 -15.71 12.15 -3.31
C ARG A 101 -16.10 13.51 -2.73
N ASN A 102 -15.52 13.88 -1.60
CA ASN A 102 -15.79 15.15 -0.91
C ASN A 102 -14.70 16.19 -1.15
N SER A 103 -13.83 15.95 -2.11
CA SER A 103 -12.82 16.91 -2.57
C SER A 103 -13.37 17.79 -3.71
N PRO A 104 -12.82 19.00 -3.93
CA PRO A 104 -13.18 19.81 -5.10
C PRO A 104 -12.59 19.25 -6.41
N TRP A 105 -11.73 18.26 -6.33
CA TRP A 105 -11.06 17.69 -7.49
C TRP A 105 -12.08 17.08 -8.46
N ARG A 106 -12.04 17.58 -9.71
CA ARG A 106 -12.99 17.22 -10.78
C ARG A 106 -14.46 17.32 -10.33
N GLY A 107 -14.77 18.30 -9.47
CA GLY A 107 -16.14 18.52 -8.96
C GLY A 107 -16.64 17.37 -8.10
N GLY A 108 -15.78 16.72 -7.31
CA GLY A 108 -16.12 15.58 -6.47
C GLY A 108 -16.21 14.23 -7.22
N LYS A 109 -15.81 14.19 -8.50
CA LYS A 109 -15.86 12.99 -9.35
C LYS A 109 -14.48 12.40 -9.62
N GLY A 110 -13.44 12.90 -8.96
CA GLY A 110 -12.09 12.36 -9.08
C GLY A 110 -12.01 10.94 -8.53
N ASP A 111 -11.20 10.10 -9.17
CA ASP A 111 -10.95 8.71 -8.76
C ASP A 111 -9.54 8.32 -9.19
N VAL A 112 -8.61 8.30 -8.21
CA VAL A 112 -7.20 8.00 -8.48
C VAL A 112 -7.01 6.53 -8.86
N VAL A 113 -7.82 5.65 -8.25
CA VAL A 113 -7.76 4.21 -8.53
C VAL A 113 -8.20 3.93 -9.95
N ALA A 114 -9.28 4.60 -10.41
CA ALA A 114 -9.75 4.49 -11.79
C ALA A 114 -8.73 5.03 -12.80
N ASP A 115 -8.15 6.20 -12.52
CA ASP A 115 -7.14 6.79 -13.40
C ASP A 115 -5.93 5.86 -13.57
N LEU A 116 -5.41 5.30 -12.46
CA LEU A 116 -4.28 4.38 -12.54
C LEU A 116 -4.67 3.06 -13.21
N ALA A 117 -5.83 2.50 -12.91
CA ALA A 117 -6.30 1.26 -13.54
C ALA A 117 -6.40 1.42 -15.07
N GLU A 118 -6.87 2.57 -15.56
CA GLU A 118 -6.92 2.87 -16.99
C GLU A 118 -5.51 2.99 -17.59
N SER A 119 -4.58 3.67 -16.91
CA SER A 119 -3.19 3.80 -17.36
C SER A 119 -2.48 2.45 -17.40
N CYS A 120 -2.68 1.62 -16.37
CA CYS A 120 -2.17 0.24 -16.34
C CYS A 120 -2.74 -0.61 -17.47
N ARG A 121 -4.05 -0.55 -17.71
CA ARG A 121 -4.71 -1.28 -18.79
C ARG A 121 -4.18 -0.91 -20.18
N LYS A 122 -3.96 0.37 -20.45
CA LYS A 122 -3.40 0.87 -21.72
C LYS A 122 -2.03 0.28 -22.03
N ARG A 123 -1.23 0.03 -21.01
CA ARG A 123 0.16 -0.45 -21.15
C ARG A 123 0.34 -1.93 -20.82
N GLY A 124 -0.74 -2.64 -20.45
CA GLY A 124 -0.65 -4.05 -20.03
C GLY A 124 0.09 -4.25 -18.71
N MET A 125 0.19 -3.21 -17.86
CA MET A 125 0.83 -3.26 -16.56
C MET A 125 -0.11 -3.90 -15.53
N PRO A 126 0.25 -5.00 -14.88
CA PRO A 126 -0.52 -5.56 -13.77
C PRO A 126 -0.65 -4.57 -12.60
N MET A 127 -1.85 -4.48 -12.02
CA MET A 127 -2.15 -3.59 -10.91
C MET A 127 -2.59 -4.36 -9.68
N GLY A 128 -2.07 -3.99 -8.53
CA GLY A 128 -2.52 -4.39 -7.21
C GLY A 128 -3.03 -3.20 -6.40
N VAL A 129 -3.66 -3.50 -5.28
CA VAL A 129 -4.18 -2.50 -4.34
C VAL A 129 -3.78 -2.79 -2.91
N TYR A 130 -3.41 -1.73 -2.20
CA TYR A 130 -3.27 -1.74 -0.75
C TYR A 130 -4.53 -1.12 -0.15
N LEU A 131 -5.15 -1.84 0.76
CA LEU A 131 -6.27 -1.36 1.57
C LEU A 131 -5.94 -1.54 3.04
N SER A 132 -5.59 -0.45 3.74
CA SER A 132 -5.28 -0.52 5.17
C SER A 132 -6.45 -1.07 5.97
N PRO A 133 -6.23 -2.12 6.78
CA PRO A 133 -7.22 -2.55 7.76
C PRO A 133 -7.37 -1.56 8.93
N GLN A 134 -6.29 -0.86 9.29
CA GLN A 134 -6.37 0.26 10.21
C GLN A 134 -7.09 1.45 9.55
N ASP A 135 -7.99 2.11 10.29
CA ASP A 135 -8.82 3.18 9.76
C ASP A 135 -9.21 4.15 10.88
N HIS A 136 -8.59 5.31 10.88
CA HIS A 136 -8.80 6.30 11.93
C HIS A 136 -10.20 6.92 11.85
N VAL A 137 -10.78 7.04 10.65
CA VAL A 137 -12.15 7.57 10.46
C VAL A 137 -13.19 6.68 11.13
N HIS A 138 -12.98 5.37 11.05
CA HIS A 138 -13.93 4.38 11.58
C HIS A 138 -13.52 3.83 12.96
N GLY A 139 -12.44 4.36 13.57
CA GLY A 139 -11.97 3.94 14.89
C GLY A 139 -11.36 2.55 14.93
N ALA A 140 -10.89 2.04 13.79
CA ALA A 140 -10.23 0.75 13.69
C ALA A 140 -8.72 0.89 13.88
N ALA A 141 -8.18 0.20 14.87
CA ALA A 141 -6.76 0.09 15.16
C ALA A 141 -6.07 -0.94 14.26
N GLY A 142 -4.79 -1.22 14.49
CA GLY A 142 -3.99 -2.15 13.71
C GLY A 142 -4.68 -3.48 13.42
N GLY A 143 -4.65 -3.91 12.16
CA GLY A 143 -5.35 -5.08 11.68
C GLY A 143 -6.87 -4.95 11.57
N GLY A 144 -7.43 -3.75 11.75
CA GLY A 144 -8.88 -3.53 11.66
C GLY A 144 -9.64 -3.89 12.92
N ARG A 145 -8.98 -3.83 14.10
CA ARG A 145 -9.61 -4.13 15.40
C ARG A 145 -10.28 -2.89 15.98
N CYS A 146 -11.54 -3.02 16.34
CA CYS A 146 -12.32 -1.98 17.01
C CYS A 146 -12.44 -2.25 18.52
N ARG A 147 -12.84 -1.22 19.27
CA ARG A 147 -12.91 -1.30 20.75
C ARG A 147 -14.09 -2.12 21.23
N THR A 148 -15.24 -2.06 20.54
CA THR A 148 -16.45 -2.79 20.94
C THR A 148 -16.85 -3.80 19.87
N PRO A 149 -17.59 -4.88 20.22
CA PRO A 149 -18.12 -5.83 19.24
C PRO A 149 -19.04 -5.17 18.22
N GLU A 150 -19.82 -4.18 18.61
CA GLU A 150 -20.72 -3.43 17.75
C GLU A 150 -19.96 -2.63 16.70
N ASP A 151 -18.90 -1.92 17.13
CA ASP A 151 -18.02 -1.20 16.20
C ASP A 151 -17.28 -2.16 15.28
N GLN A 152 -16.84 -3.31 15.79
CA GLN A 152 -16.19 -4.33 14.98
C GLN A 152 -17.11 -4.85 13.88
N LYS A 153 -18.37 -5.14 14.21
CA LYS A 153 -19.37 -5.59 13.22
C LYS A 153 -19.61 -4.52 12.16
N ARG A 154 -19.83 -3.26 12.57
CA ARG A 154 -20.02 -2.13 11.65
C ARG A 154 -18.80 -1.94 10.76
N TYR A 155 -17.59 -1.96 11.32
CA TYR A 155 -16.38 -1.78 10.54
C TYR A 155 -16.13 -2.95 9.56
N GLN A 156 -16.46 -4.17 9.95
CA GLN A 156 -16.39 -5.31 9.05
C GLN A 156 -17.27 -5.13 7.81
N GLU A 157 -18.49 -4.63 7.96
CA GLU A 157 -19.39 -4.35 6.83
C GLU A 157 -18.82 -3.26 5.91
N ILE A 158 -18.30 -2.17 6.50
CA ILE A 158 -17.64 -1.08 5.76
C ILE A 158 -16.43 -1.60 4.99
N TYR A 159 -15.50 -2.26 5.66
CA TYR A 159 -14.26 -2.74 5.07
C TYR A 159 -14.51 -3.77 3.96
N ARG A 160 -15.43 -4.69 4.16
CA ARG A 160 -15.84 -5.67 3.15
C ARG A 160 -16.42 -4.98 1.91
N ARG A 161 -17.26 -3.94 2.09
CA ARG A 161 -17.78 -3.14 0.98
C ARG A 161 -16.65 -2.42 0.24
N GLN A 162 -15.73 -1.78 0.95
CA GLN A 162 -14.55 -1.13 0.37
C GLN A 162 -13.71 -2.10 -0.47
N LEU A 163 -13.40 -3.26 0.08
CA LEU A 163 -12.65 -4.28 -0.65
C LEU A 163 -13.41 -4.79 -1.88
N THR A 164 -14.72 -5.06 -1.77
CA THR A 164 -15.55 -5.47 -2.91
C THR A 164 -15.53 -4.42 -4.03
N GLU A 165 -15.64 -3.14 -3.69
CA GLU A 165 -15.55 -2.05 -4.66
C GLU A 165 -14.24 -2.07 -5.41
N LEU A 166 -13.12 -2.21 -4.70
CA LEU A 166 -11.78 -2.26 -5.30
C LEU A 166 -11.57 -3.50 -6.17
N LEU A 167 -12.08 -4.65 -5.78
CA LEU A 167 -11.90 -5.90 -6.53
C LEU A 167 -12.84 -6.06 -7.73
N THR A 168 -13.90 -5.22 -7.83
CA THR A 168 -14.92 -5.40 -8.89
C THR A 168 -14.99 -4.26 -9.91
N ARG A 169 -14.51 -3.06 -9.55
CA ARG A 169 -14.69 -1.87 -10.40
C ARG A 169 -13.50 -1.55 -11.30
N TYR A 170 -12.30 -2.00 -10.96
CA TYR A 170 -11.05 -1.52 -11.56
C TYR A 170 -10.28 -2.59 -12.35
N GLY A 171 -10.92 -3.72 -12.62
CA GLY A 171 -10.32 -4.84 -13.36
C GLY A 171 -9.66 -5.86 -12.46
N LYS A 172 -8.88 -6.76 -13.06
CA LYS A 172 -8.19 -7.84 -12.34
C LYS A 172 -7.05 -7.28 -11.50
N MET A 173 -7.03 -7.62 -10.21
CA MET A 173 -5.93 -7.27 -9.32
C MET A 173 -4.88 -8.38 -9.31
N SER A 174 -3.61 -8.00 -9.44
CA SER A 174 -2.45 -8.91 -9.33
C SER A 174 -2.07 -9.15 -7.89
N GLU A 175 -2.28 -8.16 -7.02
CA GLU A 175 -1.93 -8.21 -5.61
C GLU A 175 -2.93 -7.46 -4.74
N ILE A 176 -3.17 -8.00 -3.54
CA ILE A 176 -3.95 -7.37 -2.47
C ILE A 176 -3.06 -7.25 -1.25
N TRP A 177 -2.86 -6.03 -0.78
CA TRP A 177 -1.95 -5.73 0.30
C TRP A 177 -2.68 -5.24 1.55
N PHE A 178 -2.51 -5.96 2.66
CA PHE A 178 -3.02 -5.60 3.98
C PHE A 178 -1.86 -5.25 4.91
N ASP A 179 -1.97 -4.14 5.62
CA ASP A 179 -0.90 -3.67 6.50
C ASP A 179 -1.18 -4.04 7.97
N GLY A 180 -0.17 -4.62 8.63
CA GLY A 180 -0.26 -4.96 10.04
C GLY A 180 -1.19 -6.13 10.36
N GLY A 181 -1.50 -7.00 9.40
CA GLY A 181 -2.42 -8.13 9.56
C GLY A 181 -3.88 -7.75 9.27
N LEU A 182 -4.80 -8.70 9.46
CA LEU A 182 -6.21 -8.51 9.13
C LEU A 182 -7.10 -9.29 10.09
N ALA A 183 -7.90 -8.58 10.89
CA ALA A 183 -8.92 -9.14 11.77
C ALA A 183 -10.32 -9.17 11.14
N VAL A 184 -10.49 -8.51 9.99
CA VAL A 184 -11.74 -8.53 9.22
C VAL A 184 -11.76 -9.76 8.31
N GLU A 185 -12.87 -10.47 8.29
CA GLU A 185 -13.02 -11.65 7.43
C GLU A 185 -13.39 -11.26 5.99
N VAL A 186 -12.49 -11.56 5.05
CA VAL A 186 -12.63 -11.21 3.62
C VAL A 186 -12.31 -12.38 2.68
N GLY A 187 -12.03 -13.55 3.22
CA GLY A 187 -11.58 -14.70 2.43
C GLY A 187 -12.55 -15.14 1.34
N ASP A 188 -13.84 -14.99 1.55
CA ASP A 188 -14.88 -15.23 0.55
C ASP A 188 -14.80 -14.24 -0.61
N LEU A 189 -14.59 -12.95 -0.32
CA LEU A 189 -14.47 -11.91 -1.33
C LEU A 189 -13.25 -12.12 -2.22
N ILE A 190 -12.11 -12.45 -1.62
CA ILE A 190 -10.88 -12.73 -2.38
C ILE A 190 -11.08 -13.94 -3.29
N ARG A 191 -11.62 -15.05 -2.78
CA ARG A 191 -11.90 -16.23 -3.61
C ARG A 191 -12.88 -15.96 -4.75
N GLN A 192 -13.85 -15.08 -4.54
CA GLN A 192 -14.89 -14.77 -5.53
C GLN A 192 -14.40 -13.79 -6.60
N HIS A 193 -13.67 -12.74 -6.21
CA HIS A 193 -13.39 -11.59 -7.08
C HIS A 193 -11.93 -11.48 -7.52
N ALA A 194 -11.00 -12.09 -6.79
CA ALA A 194 -9.58 -12.05 -7.08
C ALA A 194 -8.85 -13.37 -6.76
N PRO A 195 -9.33 -14.53 -7.28
CA PRO A 195 -8.78 -15.85 -6.93
C PRO A 195 -7.31 -16.04 -7.33
N ASP A 196 -6.85 -15.28 -8.32
CA ASP A 196 -5.47 -15.35 -8.83
C ASP A 196 -4.52 -14.33 -8.19
N ALA A 197 -5.04 -13.40 -7.39
CA ALA A 197 -4.20 -12.39 -6.76
C ALA A 197 -3.25 -13.00 -5.73
N VAL A 198 -2.05 -12.44 -5.63
CA VAL A 198 -1.24 -12.66 -4.45
C VAL A 198 -1.77 -11.81 -3.30
N VAL A 199 -1.64 -12.32 -2.09
CA VAL A 199 -2.17 -11.66 -0.88
C VAL A 199 -1.05 -11.49 0.12
N PHE A 200 -0.75 -10.25 0.43
CA PHE A 200 0.23 -9.86 1.43
C PHE A 200 -0.47 -9.68 2.78
N GLN A 201 -0.01 -10.41 3.77
CA GLN A 201 -0.52 -10.46 5.15
C GLN A 201 -2.00 -10.91 5.31
N GLY A 202 -2.39 -11.11 6.54
CA GLY A 202 -3.71 -11.63 6.90
C GLY A 202 -3.87 -13.15 6.74
N PRO A 203 -5.07 -13.68 7.08
CA PRO A 203 -5.35 -15.11 7.06
C PRO A 203 -5.29 -15.76 5.67
N GLN A 204 -5.48 -15.00 4.62
CA GLN A 204 -5.42 -15.45 3.22
C GLN A 204 -4.05 -15.25 2.58
N ALA A 205 -3.05 -14.78 3.34
CA ALA A 205 -1.72 -14.52 2.81
C ALA A 205 -1.14 -15.73 2.11
N ASN A 206 -0.59 -15.51 0.92
CA ASN A 206 0.06 -16.54 0.10
C ASN A 206 1.48 -16.14 -0.35
N ILE A 207 1.91 -14.94 0.06
CA ILE A 207 3.29 -14.45 0.07
C ILE A 207 3.65 -13.97 1.47
N ARG A 208 4.93 -13.73 1.75
CA ARG A 208 5.43 -13.36 3.07
C ARG A 208 6.15 -12.04 3.04
N TRP A 209 6.13 -11.32 4.15
CA TRP A 209 6.99 -10.17 4.37
C TRP A 209 8.42 -10.60 4.71
N VAL A 210 9.41 -9.88 4.21
CA VAL A 210 10.82 -10.11 4.53
C VAL A 210 11.16 -9.88 6.00
N GLY A 211 10.40 -9.04 6.71
CA GLY A 211 10.57 -8.74 8.13
C GLY A 211 11.36 -7.46 8.43
N ASN A 212 11.70 -6.70 7.40
CA ASN A 212 12.32 -5.36 7.50
C ASN A 212 11.83 -4.47 6.35
N GLU A 213 12.06 -3.17 6.46
CA GLU A 213 11.70 -2.18 5.45
C GLU A 213 12.93 -1.66 4.67
N ASP A 214 14.02 -2.39 4.71
CA ASP A 214 15.26 -2.04 4.00
C ASP A 214 15.35 -2.71 2.63
N GLY A 215 14.43 -3.66 2.34
CA GLY A 215 14.41 -4.42 1.11
C GLY A 215 15.44 -5.54 1.05
N PHE A 216 16.02 -5.95 2.17
CA PHE A 216 17.09 -6.94 2.22
C PHE A 216 16.58 -8.30 2.70
N ALA A 217 16.66 -9.30 1.84
CA ALA A 217 16.45 -10.68 2.23
C ALA A 217 17.69 -11.28 2.90
N PRO A 218 17.54 -12.10 3.96
CA PRO A 218 18.66 -12.82 4.55
C PRO A 218 19.26 -13.80 3.54
N TYR A 219 20.50 -14.26 3.80
CA TYR A 219 21.12 -15.31 3.03
C TYR A 219 21.52 -16.47 3.97
N PRO A 220 21.06 -17.70 3.70
CA PRO A 220 20.07 -18.08 2.69
C PRO A 220 18.64 -17.61 3.02
N CYS A 221 17.81 -17.34 2.01
CA CYS A 221 16.41 -17.04 2.15
C CYS A 221 15.56 -18.11 1.43
N TRP A 222 14.87 -18.93 2.20
CA TRP A 222 14.09 -20.05 1.67
C TRP A 222 12.63 -19.66 1.46
N ASN A 223 12.11 -19.91 0.25
CA ASN A 223 10.69 -19.71 -0.08
C ASN A 223 9.79 -20.88 0.37
N ALA A 224 10.35 -21.89 0.96
CA ALA A 224 9.61 -22.99 1.56
C ALA A 224 9.43 -22.78 3.06
N ILE A 225 8.21 -23.03 3.57
CA ILE A 225 7.84 -22.90 4.99
C ILE A 225 7.05 -24.12 5.48
N SER A 226 6.85 -24.22 6.80
CA SER A 226 6.00 -25.25 7.36
C SER A 226 4.51 -24.99 7.09
N THR A 227 3.72 -26.03 6.94
CA THR A 227 2.26 -25.93 6.76
C THR A 227 1.58 -25.15 7.90
N LYS A 228 2.12 -25.23 9.13
CA LYS A 228 1.57 -24.49 10.28
C LYS A 228 1.65 -22.99 10.07
N ILE A 229 2.80 -22.48 9.62
CA ILE A 229 3.01 -21.04 9.35
C ILE A 229 2.16 -20.60 8.15
N ALA A 230 2.13 -21.39 7.07
CA ALA A 230 1.32 -21.11 5.91
C ALA A 230 -0.18 -20.99 6.23
N ARG A 231 -0.69 -21.83 7.14
CA ARG A 231 -2.10 -21.76 7.57
C ARG A 231 -2.42 -20.55 8.43
N SER A 232 -1.45 -20.06 9.17
CA SER A 232 -1.64 -18.84 9.99
C SER A 232 -1.62 -17.55 9.16
N GLY A 233 -1.21 -17.61 7.89
CA GLY A 233 -1.02 -16.43 7.05
C GLY A 233 0.07 -15.48 7.57
N ILE A 234 0.88 -15.92 8.53
CA ILE A 234 1.93 -15.14 9.17
C ILE A 234 3.26 -15.81 8.88
N GLY A 235 4.16 -15.07 8.29
CA GLY A 235 5.52 -15.57 8.04
C GLY A 235 6.42 -14.44 7.61
N THR A 236 7.67 -14.51 8.07
CA THR A 236 8.75 -13.65 7.62
C THR A 236 9.83 -14.49 6.96
N ALA A 237 10.81 -13.84 6.35
CA ALA A 237 11.92 -14.54 5.71
C ALA A 237 12.63 -15.54 6.63
N VAL A 238 12.72 -15.22 7.93
CA VAL A 238 13.37 -16.07 8.95
C VAL A 238 12.65 -17.42 9.20
N HIS A 239 11.41 -17.56 8.77
CA HIS A 239 10.65 -18.81 8.91
C HIS A 239 10.88 -19.78 7.75
N GLY A 240 11.59 -19.36 6.70
CA GLY A 240 11.92 -20.22 5.57
C GLY A 240 12.98 -21.26 5.93
N LYS A 241 12.87 -22.46 5.33
CA LYS A 241 13.80 -23.56 5.55
C LYS A 241 13.80 -24.53 4.35
N PRO A 242 14.93 -25.24 4.11
CA PRO A 242 15.07 -26.09 2.93
C PRO A 242 14.10 -27.29 2.90
N ASP A 243 13.65 -27.76 4.06
CA ASP A 243 12.69 -28.87 4.22
C ASP A 243 11.23 -28.41 4.38
N GLY A 244 10.93 -27.15 4.08
CA GLY A 244 9.57 -26.62 4.09
C GLY A 244 8.68 -27.30 3.04
N THR A 245 7.40 -27.48 3.39
CA THR A 245 6.45 -28.25 2.56
C THR A 245 5.49 -27.36 1.77
N VAL A 246 5.50 -26.05 2.00
CA VAL A 246 4.66 -25.07 1.29
C VAL A 246 5.56 -24.00 0.71
N TRP A 247 5.44 -23.78 -0.60
CA TRP A 247 6.12 -22.68 -1.27
C TRP A 247 5.34 -21.37 -1.04
N MET A 248 6.00 -20.40 -0.41
CA MET A 248 5.44 -19.10 -0.07
C MET A 248 6.55 -18.04 -0.18
N PRO A 249 6.68 -17.41 -1.36
CA PRO A 249 7.76 -16.48 -1.64
C PRO A 249 7.69 -15.21 -0.77
N VAL A 250 8.77 -14.48 -0.73
CA VAL A 250 8.95 -13.31 0.13
C VAL A 250 8.90 -12.03 -0.70
N GLU A 251 8.17 -11.05 -0.20
CA GLU A 251 8.22 -9.68 -0.64
C GLU A 251 9.17 -8.87 0.25
N CYS A 252 9.99 -8.04 -0.39
CA CYS A 252 10.99 -7.18 0.25
C CYS A 252 10.62 -5.72 0.01
N ASP A 253 9.79 -5.16 0.88
CA ASP A 253 9.39 -3.77 0.78
C ASP A 253 10.54 -2.82 1.13
N THR A 254 10.69 -1.77 0.35
CA THR A 254 11.73 -0.76 0.56
C THR A 254 11.30 0.60 0.03
N LYS A 255 11.78 1.63 0.69
CA LYS A 255 11.56 3.03 0.29
C LYS A 255 12.80 3.58 -0.42
N ILE A 256 12.60 4.37 -1.46
CA ILE A 256 13.71 5.02 -2.17
C ILE A 256 14.18 6.34 -1.51
N ARG A 257 13.42 6.85 -0.53
CA ARG A 257 13.72 8.02 0.28
C ARG A 257 13.74 7.66 1.75
N GLY A 258 13.99 8.61 2.63
CA GLY A 258 14.00 8.41 4.07
C GLY A 258 12.65 7.98 4.67
N GLN A 259 11.56 8.05 3.91
CA GLN A 259 10.21 7.73 4.34
C GLN A 259 9.30 7.24 3.21
N TRP A 260 8.11 6.73 3.58
CA TRP A 260 7.14 6.12 2.67
C TRP A 260 6.37 7.12 1.82
N HIS A 261 6.05 8.31 2.35
CA HIS A 261 5.28 9.34 1.68
C HIS A 261 6.19 10.40 1.05
N TRP A 262 5.63 11.12 0.09
CA TRP A 262 6.33 12.26 -0.52
C TRP A 262 6.54 13.38 0.51
N ALA A 263 7.67 14.00 0.46
CA ALA A 263 7.99 15.21 1.18
C ALA A 263 8.75 16.17 0.27
N SER A 264 8.52 17.46 0.44
CA SER A 264 9.19 18.49 -0.35
C SER A 264 10.67 18.61 0.02
N ASP A 265 11.44 19.23 -0.87
CA ASP A 265 12.87 19.51 -0.65
C ASP A 265 13.14 20.50 0.49
N LYS A 266 12.08 21.08 1.05
CA LYS A 266 12.15 21.92 2.25
C LYS A 266 12.34 21.13 3.54
N THR A 267 12.19 19.81 3.48
CA THR A 267 12.32 18.92 4.63
C THR A 267 13.57 18.02 4.47
N GLU A 268 14.05 17.48 5.57
CA GLU A 268 15.13 16.47 5.56
C GLU A 268 14.75 15.18 4.80
N TRP A 269 13.46 14.96 4.58
CA TRP A 269 12.88 13.79 3.92
C TRP A 269 12.68 13.98 2.40
N GLY A 270 12.99 15.15 1.88
CA GLY A 270 12.90 15.48 0.45
C GLY A 270 13.97 14.81 -0.40
N SER A 271 14.38 15.49 -1.50
CA SER A 271 15.35 14.93 -2.47
C SER A 271 16.69 14.55 -1.86
N ALA A 272 17.12 15.25 -0.80
CA ALA A 272 18.36 14.95 -0.09
C ALA A 272 18.36 13.55 0.56
N SER A 273 17.19 12.96 0.83
CA SER A 273 17.04 11.62 1.38
C SER A 273 16.95 10.51 0.32
N LEU A 274 17.02 10.86 -0.98
CA LEU A 274 16.96 9.88 -2.06
C LEU A 274 18.16 8.94 -2.00
N LYS A 275 17.91 7.63 -1.97
CA LYS A 275 18.94 6.61 -2.03
C LYS A 275 19.74 6.71 -3.32
N SER A 276 21.05 6.54 -3.25
CA SER A 276 21.91 6.50 -4.43
C SER A 276 21.63 5.26 -5.30
N LEU A 277 22.02 5.31 -6.56
CA LEU A 277 21.89 4.17 -7.45
C LEU A 277 22.60 2.94 -6.89
N ASP A 278 23.78 3.09 -6.29
CA ASP A 278 24.54 1.98 -5.69
C ASP A 278 23.73 1.29 -4.56
N VAL A 279 23.06 2.08 -3.70
CA VAL A 279 22.20 1.54 -2.63
C VAL A 279 20.98 0.82 -3.21
N LEU A 280 20.38 1.35 -4.27
CA LEU A 280 19.23 0.71 -4.94
C LEU A 280 19.66 -0.59 -5.63
N MET A 281 20.85 -0.60 -6.28
CA MET A 281 21.40 -1.82 -6.88
C MET A 281 21.78 -2.86 -5.81
N ASP A 282 22.34 -2.46 -4.67
CA ASP A 282 22.59 -3.39 -3.55
C ASP A 282 21.28 -3.99 -3.04
N THR A 283 20.22 -3.18 -2.94
CA THR A 283 18.88 -3.68 -2.59
C THR A 283 18.39 -4.72 -3.59
N TYR A 284 18.53 -4.46 -4.91
CA TYR A 284 18.16 -5.41 -5.95
C TYR A 284 18.93 -6.74 -5.82
N TYR A 285 20.26 -6.68 -5.67
CA TYR A 285 21.07 -7.89 -5.51
C TYR A 285 20.77 -8.66 -4.21
N ARG A 286 20.42 -7.96 -3.15
CA ARG A 286 20.09 -8.59 -1.86
C ARG A 286 18.60 -8.98 -1.71
N SER A 287 17.80 -8.72 -2.71
CA SER A 287 16.42 -9.21 -2.82
C SER A 287 16.26 -10.19 -3.97
N VAL A 288 16.29 -9.74 -5.22
CA VAL A 288 16.17 -10.61 -6.41
C VAL A 288 17.32 -11.61 -6.48
N GLY A 289 18.55 -11.18 -6.21
CA GLY A 289 19.71 -12.07 -6.13
C GLY A 289 19.63 -13.14 -5.04
N HIS A 290 18.75 -12.96 -4.04
CA HIS A 290 18.40 -13.97 -3.03
C HIS A 290 17.07 -14.69 -3.35
N GLY A 291 16.52 -14.54 -4.57
CA GLY A 291 15.31 -15.20 -5.04
C GLY A 291 14.02 -14.64 -4.45
N GLN A 292 14.01 -13.33 -4.14
CA GLN A 292 12.86 -12.64 -3.54
C GLN A 292 12.41 -11.48 -4.40
N VAL A 293 11.18 -10.98 -4.19
CA VAL A 293 10.59 -9.89 -4.97
C VAL A 293 10.67 -8.58 -4.19
N PRO A 294 11.52 -7.62 -4.60
CA PRO A 294 11.52 -6.29 -4.03
C PRO A 294 10.32 -5.50 -4.55
N VAL A 295 9.64 -4.83 -3.63
CA VAL A 295 8.65 -3.80 -3.95
C VAL A 295 9.21 -2.46 -3.51
N SER A 296 9.57 -1.64 -4.49
CA SER A 296 10.14 -0.33 -4.21
C SER A 296 9.04 0.72 -4.13
N TYR A 297 8.99 1.41 -3.01
CA TYR A 297 8.14 2.58 -2.82
C TYR A 297 8.73 3.75 -3.59
N THR A 298 8.18 4.04 -4.75
CA THR A 298 8.58 5.19 -5.53
C THR A 298 7.64 6.36 -5.26
N HIS A 299 8.17 7.41 -4.66
CA HIS A 299 7.67 8.73 -4.95
C HIS A 299 8.37 9.21 -6.22
N LEU A 300 7.67 9.03 -7.32
CA LEU A 300 8.03 9.78 -8.52
C LEU A 300 8.09 11.25 -8.15
N THR A 301 9.20 11.88 -8.46
CA THR A 301 9.30 13.34 -8.47
C THR A 301 8.38 13.84 -9.58
N LEU A 302 7.10 13.74 -9.30
CA LEU A 302 6.12 14.36 -10.19
C LEU A 302 6.30 15.86 -10.12
N PRO A 303 6.05 16.59 -11.19
CA PRO A 303 5.83 18.03 -11.14
C PRO A 303 4.63 18.41 -10.27
N THR A 304 4.17 17.52 -9.40
CA THR A 304 3.15 17.74 -8.36
C THR A 304 3.61 18.68 -7.27
N SER A 305 4.91 18.94 -7.11
CA SER A 305 5.44 19.98 -6.22
C SER A 305 4.95 21.40 -6.57
N TYR A 306 4.30 21.57 -7.72
CA TYR A 306 3.62 22.80 -8.12
C TYR A 306 2.09 22.65 -8.21
N ALA A 307 1.53 21.61 -7.62
CA ALA A 307 0.08 21.34 -7.69
C ALA A 307 -0.71 21.95 -6.53
N VAL A 308 -0.08 22.77 -5.71
CA VAL A 308 -0.73 23.58 -4.67
C VAL A 308 -0.93 24.99 -5.17
#